data_63ad418aaba199f188740217a510f5d9
#
_entry.id   63ad418aaba199f188740217a510f5d9
#
_cell.length_a   1.000
_cell.length_b   1.000
_cell.length_c   1.000
_cell.angle_alpha   90.00
_cell.angle_beta   90.00
_cell.angle_gamma   90.00
#
_symmetry.space_group_name_H-M   'P 1'
#
loop_
_entity.id
_entity.type
_entity.pdbx_description
1 polymer ?
#
loop_
_entity_poly.entity_id
_entity_poly.type
_entity_poly.pdbx_seq_one_letter_code
_entity_poly.pdbx_strand_id
1 'polypeptide(L)'
;MKKIIFLELNEVPEKIFVKSLKDNKKIKLENFVYNATISNDKGHLSPWTTWATIHRGVTDQEHGIIDINQDTSKIDKKFPTLTAELIERGMKVGLFGSLHSGSISSKEFSKYKFLIPEVFANYSKCKPQSLIPLQNLNLYMSRASARNVTRTFPPILILIKGIFSYIRHLNDYKVLFKVLLHLLMELCRPWTKVRRRTIQSLLMFDVFMNLIKKNNCDFSVFFTNHVAANMHRFWEASFPEDYLNKVSNPEWSKKYKNEIDNAMEITNYFISKLIEYIDSNRDIELWIASSMGQAAVQNYKKELSYWHIEDMNTFLSSLCDEKVIVKELPQMIPHYGFQSDYETIKKIVHVIKNIETNAQLNIRSKTLTTLTFNFDTANIKKLTFTNKLTNKSLYLSGLKNITIDEETGSSAYHIPKGILYRYGNDIQEIENKYLDSNGFLPTNKIREIIINKFAEK
;
A
#
# COMPACT_ATOMS: atom_id res chain seq x y z
N MET A 1 21.74 -11.67 -20.42
CA MET A 1 21.67 -11.04 -19.06
C MET A 1 20.30 -11.35 -18.51
N LYS A 2 20.22 -11.94 -17.32
CA LYS A 2 18.94 -12.24 -16.68
C LYS A 2 18.21 -10.94 -16.33
N LYS A 3 16.89 -10.93 -16.48
CA LYS A 3 16.00 -9.83 -16.12
C LYS A 3 15.13 -10.27 -14.95
N ILE A 4 14.66 -9.34 -14.14
CA ILE A 4 13.82 -9.65 -12.99
C ILE A 4 12.53 -8.83 -13.04
N ILE A 5 11.40 -9.51 -12.87
CA ILE A 5 10.12 -8.88 -12.52
C ILE A 5 9.90 -9.12 -11.03
N PHE A 6 9.82 -8.03 -10.26
CA PHE A 6 9.64 -8.04 -8.82
C PHE A 6 8.19 -7.68 -8.47
N LEU A 7 7.42 -8.68 -8.06
CA LEU A 7 6.03 -8.54 -7.65
C LEU A 7 5.99 -8.33 -6.12
N GLU A 8 5.67 -7.13 -5.70
CA GLU A 8 5.54 -6.73 -4.30
C GLU A 8 4.10 -6.95 -3.83
N LEU A 9 3.88 -8.06 -3.10
CA LEU A 9 2.60 -8.39 -2.47
C LEU A 9 2.60 -7.89 -1.03
N ASN A 10 1.98 -6.74 -0.78
CA ASN A 10 2.00 -6.16 0.55
C ASN A 10 1.38 -7.08 1.59
N GLU A 11 2.14 -7.39 2.67
CA GLU A 11 1.70 -8.07 3.88
C GLU A 11 1.14 -9.51 3.70
N VAL A 12 1.37 -10.16 2.57
CA VAL A 12 0.83 -11.50 2.30
C VAL A 12 1.66 -12.56 3.03
N PRO A 13 1.13 -13.27 4.05
CA PRO A 13 1.82 -14.34 4.74
C PRO A 13 1.76 -15.66 3.94
N GLU A 14 2.68 -16.58 4.24
CA GLU A 14 2.76 -17.91 3.62
C GLU A 14 1.42 -18.67 3.68
N LYS A 15 0.73 -18.66 4.84
CA LYS A 15 -0.59 -19.32 5.03
C LYS A 15 -1.57 -18.96 3.89
N ILE A 16 -1.68 -17.67 3.57
CA ILE A 16 -2.61 -17.17 2.56
C ILE A 16 -2.13 -17.50 1.16
N PHE A 17 -0.82 -17.31 0.90
CA PHE A 17 -0.23 -17.57 -0.41
C PHE A 17 -0.35 -19.05 -0.78
N VAL A 18 0.09 -19.97 0.08
CA VAL A 18 0.03 -21.42 -0.13
C VAL A 18 -1.43 -21.91 -0.28
N LYS A 19 -2.34 -21.46 0.61
CA LYS A 19 -3.77 -21.81 0.51
C LYS A 19 -4.32 -21.46 -0.87
N SER A 20 -4.00 -20.28 -1.39
CA SER A 20 -4.56 -19.80 -2.65
C SER A 20 -4.09 -20.58 -3.89
N LEU A 21 -2.94 -21.24 -3.80
CA LEU A 21 -2.35 -22.02 -4.89
C LEU A 21 -2.66 -23.52 -4.79
N LYS A 22 -3.14 -24.01 -3.63
CA LYS A 22 -3.36 -25.44 -3.38
C LYS A 22 -4.21 -26.14 -4.44
N ASP A 23 -5.26 -25.44 -4.92
CA ASP A 23 -6.18 -25.96 -5.93
C ASP A 23 -5.97 -25.33 -7.32
N ASN A 24 -4.89 -24.59 -7.50
CA ASN A 24 -4.59 -23.90 -8.75
C ASN A 24 -3.92 -24.85 -9.76
N LYS A 25 -4.64 -25.20 -10.83
CA LYS A 25 -4.12 -26.11 -11.88
C LYS A 25 -3.02 -25.50 -12.75
N LYS A 26 -2.89 -24.16 -12.78
CA LYS A 26 -1.95 -23.44 -13.64
C LYS A 26 -0.64 -23.05 -12.93
N ILE A 27 -0.70 -22.81 -11.64
CA ILE A 27 0.44 -22.38 -10.83
C ILE A 27 0.74 -23.49 -9.84
N LYS A 28 1.89 -24.11 -9.99
CA LYS A 28 2.34 -25.20 -9.10
C LYS A 28 3.45 -24.68 -8.19
N LEU A 29 3.28 -24.80 -6.88
CA LEU A 29 4.25 -24.35 -5.87
C LEU A 29 5.61 -25.02 -6.05
N GLU A 30 5.65 -26.28 -6.48
CA GLU A 30 6.87 -27.04 -6.75
C GLU A 30 7.80 -26.43 -7.81
N ASN A 31 7.27 -25.52 -8.64
CA ASN A 31 8.04 -24.82 -9.66
C ASN A 31 8.70 -23.54 -9.12
N PHE A 32 8.51 -23.22 -7.86
CA PHE A 32 9.10 -22.05 -7.22
C PHE A 32 10.17 -22.44 -6.21
N VAL A 33 11.25 -21.67 -6.17
CA VAL A 33 12.20 -21.70 -5.05
C VAL A 33 11.66 -20.75 -3.98
N TYR A 34 11.44 -21.28 -2.78
CA TYR A 34 10.84 -20.56 -1.65
C TYR A 34 11.87 -20.26 -0.56
N ASN A 35 11.80 -19.07 -0.02
CA ASN A 35 12.48 -18.67 1.21
C ASN A 35 11.50 -17.94 2.14
N ALA A 36 11.37 -18.44 3.37
CA ALA A 36 10.69 -17.68 4.41
C ALA A 36 11.51 -16.42 4.73
N THR A 37 10.85 -15.26 4.75
CA THR A 37 11.53 -14.01 5.07
C THR A 37 11.14 -13.49 6.45
N ILE A 38 12.00 -12.65 7.03
CA ILE A 38 11.75 -12.00 8.31
C ILE A 38 12.19 -10.52 8.27
N SER A 39 11.33 -9.62 8.70
CA SER A 39 11.72 -8.23 8.96
C SER A 39 12.46 -8.12 10.28
N ASN A 40 13.65 -7.54 10.25
CA ASN A 40 14.46 -7.22 11.44
C ASN A 40 14.25 -5.79 11.92
N ASP A 41 13.24 -5.09 11.39
CA ASP A 41 12.86 -3.76 11.83
C ASP A 41 12.36 -3.81 13.28
N LYS A 42 12.86 -2.90 14.12
CA LYS A 42 12.60 -2.89 15.58
C LYS A 42 11.55 -1.87 15.99
N GLY A 43 11.20 -0.95 15.10
CA GLY A 43 10.15 0.03 15.32
C GLY A 43 8.75 -0.52 15.08
N HIS A 44 7.80 0.37 14.84
CA HIS A 44 6.44 -0.03 14.46
C HIS A 44 6.44 -0.72 13.10
N LEU A 45 6.04 -1.99 13.08
CA LEU A 45 5.96 -2.78 11.85
C LEU A 45 4.91 -2.19 10.92
N SER A 46 5.36 -1.60 9.81
CA SER A 46 4.53 -0.90 8.84
C SER A 46 5.06 -1.11 7.43
N PRO A 47 4.21 -1.21 6.40
CA PRO A 47 4.66 -1.30 5.01
C PRO A 47 5.59 -0.15 4.60
N TRP A 48 5.35 1.05 5.12
CA TRP A 48 6.17 2.23 4.85
C TRP A 48 7.61 2.10 5.34
N THR A 49 7.81 1.33 6.40
CA THR A 49 9.12 1.00 6.97
C THR A 49 9.72 -0.22 6.29
N THR A 50 8.98 -1.33 6.23
CA THR A 50 9.53 -2.63 5.82
C THR A 50 9.87 -2.69 4.31
N TRP A 51 9.13 -2.00 3.43
CA TRP A 51 9.52 -1.86 2.03
C TRP A 51 10.72 -0.94 1.85
N ALA A 52 10.84 0.12 2.68
CA ALA A 52 12.04 0.96 2.69
C ALA A 52 13.29 0.14 3.06
N THR A 53 13.16 -0.80 4.01
CA THR A 53 14.20 -1.77 4.42
C THR A 53 14.62 -2.66 3.24
N ILE A 54 13.67 -3.25 2.51
CA ILE A 54 13.97 -4.08 1.32
C ILE A 54 14.71 -3.26 0.26
N HIS A 55 14.16 -2.08 -0.08
CA HIS A 55 14.72 -1.29 -1.17
C HIS A 55 16.07 -0.64 -0.85
N ARG A 56 16.41 -0.43 0.43
CA ARG A 56 17.68 0.20 0.83
C ARG A 56 18.70 -0.78 1.39
N GLY A 57 18.29 -2.00 1.74
CA GLY A 57 19.16 -3.04 2.26
C GLY A 57 19.66 -2.79 3.69
N VAL A 58 19.02 -1.89 4.43
CA VAL A 58 19.34 -1.53 5.81
C VAL A 58 18.07 -1.47 6.65
N THR A 59 18.18 -1.63 7.96
CA THR A 59 17.03 -1.68 8.88
C THR A 59 16.42 -0.29 9.14
N ASP A 60 15.24 -0.26 9.72
CA ASP A 60 14.53 0.96 10.13
C ASP A 60 15.35 1.86 11.05
N GLN A 61 16.19 1.26 11.90
CA GLN A 61 17.09 2.01 12.78
C GLN A 61 18.16 2.79 12.03
N GLU A 62 18.55 2.32 10.83
CA GLU A 62 19.57 2.95 10.00
C GLU A 62 18.97 3.95 9.02
N HIS A 63 17.85 3.60 8.34
CA HIS A 63 17.25 4.51 7.36
C HIS A 63 16.25 5.50 7.97
N GLY A 64 15.65 5.23 9.15
CA GLY A 64 14.75 6.15 9.84
C GLY A 64 13.47 6.54 9.09
N ILE A 65 13.03 5.73 8.12
CA ILE A 65 11.78 5.97 7.36
C ILE A 65 10.65 5.25 8.07
N ILE A 66 9.64 6.02 8.51
CA ILE A 66 8.51 5.50 9.28
C ILE A 66 7.15 5.97 8.77
N ASP A 67 7.10 7.05 7.98
CA ASP A 67 5.87 7.72 7.56
C ASP A 67 5.73 7.86 6.05
N ILE A 68 4.46 7.96 5.62
CA ILE A 68 4.07 8.35 4.27
C ILE A 68 4.55 9.79 4.01
N ASN A 69 5.04 10.07 2.81
CA ASN A 69 5.51 11.40 2.38
C ASN A 69 6.66 11.98 3.24
N GLN A 70 7.38 11.14 3.99
CA GLN A 70 8.61 11.57 4.65
C GLN A 70 9.64 11.99 3.58
N ASP A 71 10.34 13.10 3.81
CA ASP A 71 11.45 13.50 2.94
C ASP A 71 12.62 12.53 3.08
N THR A 72 12.84 11.74 2.05
CA THR A 72 13.90 10.73 2.00
C THR A 72 15.19 11.22 1.33
N SER A 73 15.27 12.48 0.89
CA SER A 73 16.36 13.01 0.06
C SER A 73 17.76 12.85 0.68
N LYS A 74 17.88 13.03 2.00
CA LYS A 74 19.15 12.79 2.72
C LYS A 74 19.44 11.32 2.92
N ILE A 75 18.40 10.54 3.15
CA ILE A 75 18.46 9.09 3.35
C ILE A 75 18.88 8.41 2.04
N ASP A 76 18.28 8.80 0.93
CA ASP A 76 18.55 8.23 -0.39
C ASP A 76 19.99 8.52 -0.88
N LYS A 77 20.61 9.63 -0.43
CA LYS A 77 22.04 9.89 -0.66
C LYS A 77 22.94 8.91 0.09
N LYS A 78 22.56 8.51 1.32
CA LYS A 78 23.33 7.59 2.16
C LYS A 78 23.04 6.13 1.82
N PHE A 79 21.77 5.82 1.60
CA PHE A 79 21.26 4.48 1.31
C PHE A 79 20.38 4.55 0.04
N PRO A 80 20.98 4.56 -1.17
CA PRO A 80 20.23 4.63 -2.42
C PRO A 80 19.29 3.42 -2.55
N THR A 81 18.11 3.65 -3.13
CA THR A 81 17.17 2.57 -3.37
C THR A 81 17.73 1.56 -4.39
N LEU A 82 17.27 0.32 -4.32
CA LEU A 82 17.61 -0.74 -5.29
C LEU A 82 17.46 -0.25 -6.74
N THR A 83 16.34 0.42 -7.04
CA THR A 83 16.07 0.92 -8.39
C THR A 83 17.01 2.04 -8.81
N ALA A 84 17.37 2.94 -7.90
CA ALA A 84 18.34 4.01 -8.18
C ALA A 84 19.72 3.42 -8.47
N GLU A 85 20.19 2.47 -7.68
CA GLU A 85 21.48 1.80 -7.90
C GLU A 85 21.51 1.02 -9.21
N LEU A 86 20.46 0.26 -9.53
CA LEU A 86 20.40 -0.46 -10.81
C LEU A 86 20.44 0.49 -12.02
N ILE A 87 19.79 1.66 -11.93
CA ILE A 87 19.87 2.70 -12.96
C ILE A 87 21.31 3.25 -13.09
N GLU A 88 22.00 3.50 -11.99
CA GLU A 88 23.39 3.98 -12.01
C GLU A 88 24.35 2.95 -12.62
N ARG A 89 24.03 1.66 -12.48
CA ARG A 89 24.73 0.55 -13.16
C ARG A 89 24.34 0.39 -14.64
N GLY A 90 23.51 1.29 -15.17
CA GLY A 90 23.09 1.29 -16.59
C GLY A 90 21.92 0.37 -16.91
N MET A 91 21.23 -0.20 -15.91
CA MET A 91 20.08 -1.07 -16.12
C MET A 91 18.83 -0.28 -16.54
N LYS A 92 17.99 -0.89 -17.36
CA LYS A 92 16.68 -0.37 -17.75
C LYS A 92 15.67 -0.76 -16.67
N VAL A 93 15.21 0.23 -15.89
CA VAL A 93 14.31 0.01 -14.77
C VAL A 93 12.92 0.56 -15.04
N GLY A 94 11.90 -0.23 -14.69
CA GLY A 94 10.50 0.15 -14.65
C GLY A 94 9.93 0.05 -13.24
N LEU A 95 9.14 1.05 -12.81
CA LEU A 95 8.59 1.10 -11.46
C LEU A 95 7.10 1.42 -11.49
N PHE A 96 6.29 0.58 -10.83
CA PHE A 96 4.84 0.75 -10.76
C PHE A 96 4.31 0.59 -9.34
N GLY A 97 3.92 1.70 -8.72
CA GLY A 97 3.20 1.75 -7.46
C GLY A 97 4.01 1.43 -6.20
N SER A 98 5.31 1.14 -6.32
CA SER A 98 6.15 0.82 -5.17
C SER A 98 6.23 1.98 -4.17
N LEU A 99 6.20 1.66 -2.88
CA LEU A 99 6.13 2.65 -1.82
C LEU A 99 7.36 3.57 -1.83
N HIS A 100 7.18 4.82 -1.42
CA HIS A 100 8.15 5.92 -1.48
C HIS A 100 8.58 6.34 -2.91
N SER A 101 7.97 5.80 -3.96
CA SER A 101 8.25 6.24 -5.34
C SER A 101 7.77 7.67 -5.64
N GLY A 102 6.86 8.21 -4.84
CA GLY A 102 6.43 9.61 -4.88
C GLY A 102 7.51 10.60 -4.46
N SER A 103 8.57 10.17 -3.76
CA SER A 103 9.69 11.04 -3.35
C SER A 103 10.82 11.13 -4.39
N ILE A 104 10.76 10.34 -5.48
CA ILE A 104 11.81 10.33 -6.53
C ILE A 104 11.95 11.70 -7.18
N SER A 105 13.17 12.21 -7.19
CA SER A 105 13.49 13.53 -7.74
C SER A 105 13.21 13.62 -9.25
N SER A 106 12.94 14.82 -9.78
CA SER A 106 12.69 15.00 -11.21
C SER A 106 13.87 14.58 -12.10
N LYS A 107 15.09 14.68 -11.61
CA LYS A 107 16.31 14.24 -12.31
C LYS A 107 16.37 12.72 -12.41
N GLU A 108 16.08 12.01 -11.34
CA GLU A 108 16.05 10.54 -11.30
C GLU A 108 14.86 9.98 -12.07
N PHE A 109 13.69 10.62 -11.95
CA PHE A 109 12.47 10.25 -12.64
C PHE A 109 12.67 10.05 -14.16
N SER A 110 13.48 10.91 -14.80
CA SER A 110 13.73 10.83 -16.25
C SER A 110 14.47 9.55 -16.66
N LYS A 111 15.27 8.96 -15.77
CA LYS A 111 16.09 7.77 -16.03
C LYS A 111 15.29 6.47 -16.10
N TYR A 112 14.11 6.39 -15.45
CA TYR A 112 13.24 5.21 -15.54
C TYR A 112 12.69 5.00 -16.94
N LYS A 113 12.50 3.77 -17.38
CA LYS A 113 11.79 3.43 -18.63
C LYS A 113 10.29 3.71 -18.52
N PHE A 114 9.69 3.32 -17.40
CA PHE A 114 8.38 3.78 -16.96
C PHE A 114 8.41 4.00 -15.44
N LEU A 115 7.58 4.94 -14.97
CA LEU A 115 7.39 5.20 -13.54
C LEU A 115 5.98 5.69 -13.28
N ILE A 116 5.24 4.93 -12.49
CA ILE A 116 3.94 5.28 -11.93
C ILE A 116 4.10 5.30 -10.40
N PRO A 117 3.95 6.46 -9.74
CA PRO A 117 4.12 6.56 -8.30
C PRO A 117 3.07 5.76 -7.51
N GLU A 118 3.36 5.55 -6.22
CA GLU A 118 2.42 4.94 -5.27
C GLU A 118 1.14 5.76 -5.11
N VAL A 119 0.12 5.13 -4.53
CA VAL A 119 -1.24 5.69 -4.39
C VAL A 119 -1.37 6.82 -3.37
N PHE A 120 -0.32 7.11 -2.59
CA PHE A 120 -0.26 8.22 -1.64
C PHE A 120 0.71 9.33 -2.09
N ALA A 121 1.22 9.27 -3.32
CA ALA A 121 2.07 10.32 -3.85
C ALA A 121 1.34 11.68 -3.89
N ASN A 122 2.08 12.76 -3.64
CA ASN A 122 1.55 14.14 -3.64
C ASN A 122 1.19 14.64 -5.03
N TYR A 123 1.58 13.92 -6.08
CA TYR A 123 1.41 14.29 -7.47
C TYR A 123 1.17 13.06 -8.35
N SER A 124 0.60 13.32 -9.52
CA SER A 124 0.27 12.29 -10.51
C SER A 124 1.28 12.20 -11.68
N LYS A 125 2.50 12.73 -11.50
CA LYS A 125 3.52 12.68 -12.55
C LYS A 125 3.85 11.22 -12.89
N CYS A 126 3.66 10.85 -14.17
CA CYS A 126 3.90 9.50 -14.67
C CYS A 126 4.81 9.52 -15.89
N LYS A 127 5.50 8.42 -16.11
CA LYS A 127 6.17 8.12 -17.35
C LYS A 127 5.64 6.76 -17.87
N PRO A 128 4.94 6.72 -19.00
CA PRO A 128 4.61 7.83 -19.91
C PRO A 128 3.57 8.81 -19.34
N GLN A 129 3.61 10.06 -19.77
CA GLN A 129 2.67 11.11 -19.32
C GLN A 129 1.21 10.81 -19.64
N SER A 130 0.95 10.00 -20.67
CA SER A 130 -0.41 9.55 -21.02
C SER A 130 -1.12 8.76 -19.91
N LEU A 131 -0.40 8.31 -18.89
CA LEU A 131 -0.96 7.66 -17.70
C LEU A 131 -1.35 8.64 -16.57
N ILE A 132 -1.04 9.93 -16.69
CA ILE A 132 -1.40 10.93 -15.66
C ILE A 132 -2.91 10.94 -15.36
N PRO A 133 -3.84 10.90 -16.35
CA PRO A 133 -5.27 10.87 -16.03
C PRO A 133 -5.71 9.61 -15.27
N LEU A 134 -5.13 8.46 -15.60
CA LEU A 134 -5.38 7.21 -14.86
C LEU A 134 -4.82 7.29 -13.45
N GLN A 135 -3.62 7.83 -13.26
CA GLN A 135 -3.03 8.01 -11.93
C GLN A 135 -3.84 9.02 -11.09
N ASN A 136 -4.38 10.08 -11.69
CA ASN A 136 -5.30 10.99 -10.99
C ASN A 136 -6.53 10.24 -10.45
N LEU A 137 -7.13 9.37 -11.26
CA LEU A 137 -8.24 8.53 -10.83
C LEU A 137 -7.81 7.58 -9.71
N ASN A 138 -6.66 6.93 -9.86
CA ASN A 138 -6.08 6.02 -8.87
C ASN A 138 -5.84 6.71 -7.52
N LEU A 139 -5.20 7.89 -7.54
CA LEU A 139 -4.96 8.71 -6.34
C LEU A 139 -6.27 9.15 -5.68
N TYR A 140 -7.25 9.61 -6.47
CA TYR A 140 -8.55 10.01 -5.94
C TYR A 140 -9.25 8.85 -5.21
N MET A 141 -9.33 7.69 -5.87
CA MET A 141 -9.96 6.50 -5.29
C MET A 141 -9.25 6.03 -4.02
N SER A 142 -7.93 6.10 -3.98
CA SER A 142 -7.15 5.65 -2.81
C SER A 142 -7.25 6.61 -1.63
N ARG A 143 -7.19 7.92 -1.86
CA ARG A 143 -7.27 8.95 -0.80
C ARG A 143 -8.64 9.01 -0.15
N ALA A 144 -9.69 8.92 -0.97
CA ALA A 144 -11.06 9.00 -0.49
C ALA A 144 -11.56 7.71 0.17
N SER A 145 -10.85 6.60 0.02
CA SER A 145 -11.41 5.28 0.26
C SER A 145 -11.03 4.60 1.57
N ALA A 146 -10.12 5.13 2.40
CA ALA A 146 -9.54 4.36 3.49
C ALA A 146 -10.52 3.37 4.16
N ARG A 147 -11.70 3.85 4.61
CA ARG A 147 -12.81 3.01 5.11
C ARG A 147 -14.15 3.37 4.49
N ASN A 148 -14.13 4.10 3.37
CA ASN A 148 -15.31 4.70 2.73
C ASN A 148 -15.36 4.40 1.22
N VAL A 149 -14.79 3.26 0.83
CA VAL A 149 -14.71 2.80 -0.57
C VAL A 149 -16.09 2.71 -1.23
N THR A 150 -17.10 2.30 -0.46
CA THR A 150 -18.44 2.06 -0.97
C THR A 150 -19.19 3.35 -1.33
N ARG A 151 -18.83 4.47 -0.71
CA ARG A 151 -19.49 5.78 -0.86
C ARG A 151 -18.72 6.76 -1.72
N THR A 152 -17.47 6.45 -2.06
CA THR A 152 -16.64 7.35 -2.84
C THR A 152 -16.91 7.19 -4.32
N PHE A 153 -17.33 8.27 -4.96
CA PHE A 153 -17.47 8.34 -6.41
C PHE A 153 -16.59 9.48 -6.95
N PRO A 154 -15.68 9.20 -7.90
CA PRO A 154 -14.83 10.25 -8.45
C PRO A 154 -15.62 11.26 -9.28
N PRO A 155 -15.18 12.53 -9.34
CA PRO A 155 -15.75 13.51 -10.26
C PRO A 155 -15.76 12.95 -11.68
N ILE A 156 -16.87 13.16 -12.39
CA ILE A 156 -17.13 12.54 -13.70
C ILE A 156 -15.99 12.78 -14.71
N LEU A 157 -15.41 13.98 -14.71
CA LEU A 157 -14.28 14.31 -15.59
C LEU A 157 -13.00 13.51 -15.26
N ILE A 158 -12.73 13.24 -13.99
CA ILE A 158 -11.59 12.42 -13.55
C ILE A 158 -11.84 10.97 -14.01
N LEU A 159 -13.07 10.48 -13.83
CA LEU A 159 -13.46 9.14 -14.23
C LEU A 159 -13.30 8.95 -15.75
N ILE A 160 -13.91 9.82 -16.56
CA ILE A 160 -13.86 9.73 -18.03
C ILE A 160 -12.41 9.80 -18.53
N LYS A 161 -11.61 10.78 -18.09
CA LYS A 161 -10.22 10.92 -18.49
C LYS A 161 -9.38 9.69 -18.06
N GLY A 162 -9.63 9.15 -16.86
CA GLY A 162 -8.98 7.95 -16.36
C GLY A 162 -9.30 6.72 -17.23
N ILE A 163 -10.58 6.52 -17.60
CA ILE A 163 -11.02 5.43 -18.47
C ILE A 163 -10.36 5.53 -19.85
N PHE A 164 -10.35 6.69 -20.50
CA PHE A 164 -9.69 6.87 -21.79
C PHE A 164 -8.18 6.61 -21.71
N SER A 165 -7.53 7.07 -20.64
CA SER A 165 -6.11 6.77 -20.38
C SER A 165 -5.88 5.27 -20.22
N TYR A 166 -6.74 4.55 -19.49
CA TYR A 166 -6.67 3.12 -19.32
C TYR A 166 -6.83 2.38 -20.67
N ILE A 167 -7.87 2.70 -21.46
CA ILE A 167 -8.13 2.08 -22.78
C ILE A 167 -6.91 2.21 -23.71
N ARG A 168 -6.23 3.38 -23.68
CA ARG A 168 -5.00 3.60 -24.46
C ARG A 168 -3.86 2.66 -24.07
N HIS A 169 -3.84 2.20 -22.83
CA HIS A 169 -2.82 1.33 -22.26
C HIS A 169 -3.31 -0.09 -21.96
N LEU A 170 -4.49 -0.44 -22.46
CA LEU A 170 -5.08 -1.77 -22.33
C LEU A 170 -4.14 -2.85 -22.89
N ASN A 171 -3.93 -3.91 -22.13
CA ASN A 171 -3.18 -5.09 -22.54
C ASN A 171 -4.09 -6.28 -22.89
N ASP A 172 -5.16 -6.49 -22.09
CA ASP A 172 -6.09 -7.60 -22.27
C ASP A 172 -7.54 -7.14 -22.11
N TYR A 173 -8.33 -7.18 -23.20
CA TYR A 173 -9.75 -6.82 -23.18
C TYR A 173 -10.60 -7.66 -22.21
N LYS A 174 -10.15 -8.86 -21.85
CA LYS A 174 -10.83 -9.71 -20.85
C LYS A 174 -10.88 -9.05 -19.48
N VAL A 175 -9.95 -8.14 -19.20
CA VAL A 175 -9.96 -7.35 -17.96
C VAL A 175 -11.16 -6.40 -17.93
N LEU A 176 -11.46 -5.72 -19.05
CA LEU A 176 -12.67 -4.90 -19.16
C LEU A 176 -13.94 -5.71 -18.93
N PHE A 177 -14.03 -6.91 -19.47
CA PHE A 177 -15.17 -7.79 -19.24
C PHE A 177 -15.31 -8.17 -17.76
N LYS A 178 -14.22 -8.50 -17.07
CA LYS A 178 -14.23 -8.76 -15.63
C LYS A 178 -14.73 -7.55 -14.82
N VAL A 179 -14.30 -6.34 -15.20
CA VAL A 179 -14.76 -5.09 -14.56
C VAL A 179 -16.25 -4.89 -14.75
N LEU A 180 -16.76 -5.06 -15.97
CA LEU A 180 -18.20 -4.95 -16.28
C LEU A 180 -19.03 -5.96 -15.51
N LEU A 181 -18.60 -7.22 -15.47
CA LEU A 181 -19.26 -8.26 -14.66
C LEU A 181 -19.28 -7.89 -13.18
N HIS A 182 -18.19 -7.33 -12.65
CA HIS A 182 -18.15 -6.88 -11.27
C HIS A 182 -19.15 -5.74 -11.00
N LEU A 183 -19.23 -4.74 -11.88
CA LEU A 183 -20.19 -3.65 -11.75
C LEU A 183 -21.64 -4.16 -11.80
N LEU A 184 -21.95 -5.12 -12.65
CA LEU A 184 -23.26 -5.79 -12.67
C LEU A 184 -23.51 -6.57 -11.38
N MET A 185 -22.49 -7.24 -10.85
CA MET A 185 -22.58 -7.94 -9.57
C MET A 185 -22.87 -6.99 -8.41
N GLU A 186 -22.30 -5.76 -8.41
CA GLU A 186 -22.59 -4.75 -7.39
C GLU A 186 -24.05 -4.33 -7.36
N LEU A 187 -24.76 -4.36 -8.49
CA LEU A 187 -26.20 -4.06 -8.56
C LEU A 187 -27.03 -5.15 -7.86
N CYS A 188 -26.66 -6.42 -8.09
CA CYS A 188 -27.36 -7.56 -7.48
C CYS A 188 -26.92 -7.84 -6.02
N ARG A 189 -25.67 -7.51 -5.69
CA ARG A 189 -25.03 -7.79 -4.40
C ARG A 189 -24.24 -6.59 -3.91
N PRO A 190 -24.90 -5.55 -3.35
CA PRO A 190 -24.27 -4.26 -3.01
C PRO A 190 -23.04 -4.34 -2.10
N TRP A 191 -22.94 -5.39 -1.26
CA TRP A 191 -21.78 -5.61 -0.40
C TRP A 191 -20.49 -5.90 -1.16
N THR A 192 -20.57 -6.37 -2.41
CA THR A 192 -19.38 -6.64 -3.24
C THR A 192 -18.61 -5.39 -3.64
N LYS A 193 -19.16 -4.19 -3.36
CA LYS A 193 -18.45 -2.90 -3.52
C LYS A 193 -17.11 -2.86 -2.77
N VAL A 194 -16.94 -3.64 -1.70
CA VAL A 194 -15.65 -3.78 -0.99
C VAL A 194 -14.53 -4.28 -1.91
N ARG A 195 -14.86 -5.01 -2.98
CA ARG A 195 -13.93 -5.54 -3.98
C ARG A 195 -13.41 -4.50 -4.98
N ARG A 196 -13.90 -3.26 -4.96
CA ARG A 196 -13.45 -2.19 -5.87
C ARG A 196 -11.94 -1.97 -5.82
N ARG A 197 -11.30 -2.13 -4.67
CA ARG A 197 -9.84 -2.06 -4.53
C ARG A 197 -9.13 -3.19 -5.28
N THR A 198 -9.67 -4.40 -5.20
CA THR A 198 -9.17 -5.56 -5.94
C THR A 198 -9.29 -5.34 -7.44
N ILE A 199 -10.43 -4.81 -7.90
CA ILE A 199 -10.66 -4.46 -9.30
C ILE A 199 -9.72 -3.33 -9.76
N GLN A 200 -9.49 -2.33 -8.92
CA GLN A 200 -8.51 -1.27 -9.19
C GLN A 200 -7.10 -1.85 -9.41
N SER A 201 -6.67 -2.79 -8.56
CA SER A 201 -5.37 -3.47 -8.72
C SER A 201 -5.30 -4.29 -10.00
N LEU A 202 -6.41 -4.93 -10.41
CA LEU A 202 -6.50 -5.65 -11.68
C LEU A 202 -6.28 -4.71 -12.89
N LEU A 203 -6.91 -3.53 -12.90
CA LEU A 203 -6.72 -2.52 -13.94
C LEU A 203 -5.27 -2.03 -13.99
N MET A 204 -4.66 -1.76 -12.84
CA MET A 204 -3.27 -1.29 -12.75
C MET A 204 -2.29 -2.37 -13.22
N PHE A 205 -2.53 -3.63 -12.87
CA PHE A 205 -1.72 -4.75 -13.34
C PHE A 205 -1.79 -4.94 -14.87
N ASP A 206 -2.96 -4.77 -15.49
CA ASP A 206 -3.11 -4.84 -16.94
C ASP A 206 -2.26 -3.77 -17.65
N VAL A 207 -2.26 -2.54 -17.13
CA VAL A 207 -1.37 -1.47 -17.61
C VAL A 207 0.11 -1.82 -17.38
N PHE A 208 0.48 -2.39 -16.24
CA PHE A 208 1.84 -2.85 -15.98
C PHE A 208 2.30 -3.89 -17.01
N MET A 209 1.46 -4.88 -17.34
CA MET A 209 1.76 -5.87 -18.38
C MET A 209 2.00 -5.24 -19.76
N ASN A 210 1.24 -4.21 -20.12
CA ASN A 210 1.48 -3.44 -21.34
C ASN A 210 2.84 -2.74 -21.30
N LEU A 211 3.19 -2.14 -20.16
CA LEU A 211 4.44 -1.39 -20.01
C LEU A 211 5.68 -2.30 -20.06
N ILE A 212 5.68 -3.46 -19.39
CA ILE A 212 6.84 -4.37 -19.43
C ILE A 212 7.06 -4.93 -20.82
N LYS A 213 6.00 -5.27 -21.55
CA LYS A 213 6.07 -5.75 -22.94
C LYS A 213 6.66 -4.70 -23.89
N LYS A 214 6.34 -3.40 -23.68
CA LYS A 214 6.79 -2.31 -24.54
C LYS A 214 8.20 -1.82 -24.24
N ASN A 215 8.67 -1.90 -23.00
CA ASN A 215 9.88 -1.22 -22.56
C ASN A 215 11.11 -2.12 -22.40
N ASN A 216 10.93 -3.46 -22.44
CA ASN A 216 12.02 -4.44 -22.31
C ASN A 216 13.00 -4.07 -21.19
N CYS A 217 12.48 -3.93 -19.97
CA CYS A 217 13.27 -3.56 -18.80
C CYS A 217 14.13 -4.72 -18.30
N ASP A 218 15.28 -4.43 -17.71
CA ASP A 218 16.13 -5.41 -17.02
C ASP A 218 15.57 -5.70 -15.63
N PHE A 219 14.99 -4.67 -14.97
CA PHE A 219 14.33 -4.80 -13.67
C PHE A 219 12.99 -4.05 -13.70
N SER A 220 11.91 -4.73 -13.32
CA SER A 220 10.57 -4.13 -13.25
C SER A 220 9.88 -4.46 -11.94
N VAL A 221 9.28 -3.46 -11.32
CA VAL A 221 8.57 -3.61 -10.03
C VAL A 221 7.09 -3.33 -10.22
N PHE A 222 6.24 -4.19 -9.63
CA PHE A 222 4.80 -3.95 -9.46
C PHE A 222 4.40 -4.17 -8.01
N PHE A 223 3.91 -3.13 -7.37
CA PHE A 223 3.39 -3.17 -5.99
C PHE A 223 1.87 -3.27 -5.96
N THR A 224 1.33 -4.06 -5.04
CA THR A 224 -0.11 -4.16 -4.82
C THR A 224 -0.45 -4.38 -3.35
N ASN A 225 -1.54 -3.72 -2.89
CA ASN A 225 -2.01 -3.75 -1.49
C ASN A 225 -3.42 -4.34 -1.33
N HIS A 226 -4.03 -4.86 -2.39
CA HIS A 226 -5.44 -5.25 -2.34
C HIS A 226 -5.70 -6.46 -1.44
N VAL A 227 -4.76 -7.41 -1.35
CA VAL A 227 -4.87 -8.57 -0.46
C VAL A 227 -4.76 -8.13 0.99
N ALA A 228 -3.74 -7.33 1.34
CA ALA A 228 -3.54 -6.79 2.68
C ALA A 228 -4.78 -6.06 3.20
N ALA A 229 -5.37 -5.20 2.35
CA ALA A 229 -6.59 -4.46 2.70
C ALA A 229 -7.80 -5.37 2.98
N ASN A 230 -7.89 -6.53 2.32
CA ASN A 230 -8.92 -7.53 2.59
C ASN A 230 -8.61 -8.33 3.86
N MET A 231 -7.34 -8.69 4.09
CA MET A 231 -6.92 -9.43 5.28
C MET A 231 -7.19 -8.64 6.56
N HIS A 232 -6.84 -7.35 6.61
CA HIS A 232 -7.16 -6.50 7.76
C HIS A 232 -8.63 -6.56 8.15
N ARG A 233 -9.54 -6.62 7.19
CA ARG A 233 -10.98 -6.49 7.42
C ARG A 233 -11.69 -7.81 7.60
N PHE A 234 -11.32 -8.83 6.83
CA PHE A 234 -12.13 -10.03 6.65
C PHE A 234 -11.45 -11.30 7.12
N TRP A 235 -10.36 -11.22 7.89
CA TRP A 235 -9.65 -12.40 8.39
C TRP A 235 -10.56 -13.29 9.23
N GLU A 236 -11.32 -12.71 10.18
CA GLU A 236 -12.24 -13.48 11.02
C GLU A 236 -13.33 -14.18 10.19
N ALA A 237 -13.83 -13.54 9.12
CA ALA A 237 -14.81 -14.15 8.24
C ALA A 237 -14.25 -15.34 7.46
N SER A 238 -12.98 -15.26 7.03
CA SER A 238 -12.30 -16.28 6.23
C SER A 238 -11.65 -17.38 7.05
N PHE A 239 -11.23 -17.08 8.28
CA PHE A 239 -10.51 -17.98 9.20
C PHE A 239 -11.06 -17.84 10.63
N PRO A 240 -12.33 -18.19 10.87
CA PRO A 240 -12.95 -18.05 12.17
C PRO A 240 -12.32 -18.95 13.25
N GLU A 241 -11.57 -19.97 12.84
CA GLU A 241 -10.82 -20.88 13.72
C GLU A 241 -9.57 -20.21 14.32
N ASP A 242 -9.09 -19.13 13.76
CA ASP A 242 -7.93 -18.38 14.28
C ASP A 242 -8.29 -17.52 15.51
N TYR A 243 -9.58 -17.48 15.93
CA TYR A 243 -10.07 -16.65 17.04
C TYR A 243 -10.61 -17.47 18.17
N LEU A 244 -10.20 -17.16 19.40
CA LEU A 244 -10.79 -17.74 20.62
C LEU A 244 -12.23 -17.27 20.81
N ASN A 245 -12.47 -15.97 20.59
CA ASN A 245 -13.78 -15.36 20.69
C ASN A 245 -14.11 -14.62 19.40
N LYS A 246 -15.24 -14.95 18.79
CA LYS A 246 -15.70 -14.29 17.57
C LYS A 246 -16.35 -12.95 17.89
N VAL A 247 -15.89 -11.90 17.24
CA VAL A 247 -16.43 -10.53 17.39
C VAL A 247 -17.56 -10.27 16.41
N SER A 248 -17.52 -10.89 15.22
CA SER A 248 -18.52 -10.71 14.16
C SER A 248 -19.68 -11.68 14.30
N ASN A 249 -20.88 -11.25 13.84
CA ASN A 249 -22.03 -12.14 13.81
C ASN A 249 -21.96 -13.15 12.64
N PRO A 250 -22.70 -14.27 12.69
CA PRO A 250 -22.66 -15.31 11.66
C PRO A 250 -23.08 -14.83 10.26
N GLU A 251 -24.03 -13.89 10.16
CA GLU A 251 -24.49 -13.35 8.88
C GLU A 251 -23.40 -12.51 8.20
N TRP A 252 -22.71 -11.69 8.98
CA TRP A 252 -21.57 -10.92 8.49
C TRP A 252 -20.46 -11.86 8.00
N SER A 253 -20.11 -12.87 8.79
CA SER A 253 -19.08 -13.85 8.42
C SER A 253 -19.47 -14.61 7.14
N LYS A 254 -20.74 -15.05 7.02
CA LYS A 254 -21.24 -15.69 5.80
C LYS A 254 -21.13 -14.78 4.57
N LYS A 255 -21.38 -13.49 4.75
CA LYS A 255 -21.35 -12.48 3.68
C LYS A 255 -19.93 -12.23 3.15
N TYR A 256 -18.92 -12.16 4.04
CA TYR A 256 -17.56 -11.73 3.73
C TYR A 256 -16.50 -12.84 3.74
N LYS A 257 -16.86 -14.10 4.00
CA LYS A 257 -15.93 -15.24 4.13
C LYS A 257 -15.01 -15.47 2.94
N ASN A 258 -15.39 -15.04 1.74
CA ASN A 258 -14.66 -15.28 0.51
C ASN A 258 -13.86 -14.05 0.03
N GLU A 259 -13.77 -12.96 0.81
CA GLU A 259 -13.16 -11.72 0.30
C GLU A 259 -11.63 -11.83 0.17
N ILE A 260 -10.98 -12.55 1.08
CA ILE A 260 -9.54 -12.82 0.98
C ILE A 260 -9.26 -13.77 -0.20
N ASP A 261 -10.05 -14.84 -0.35
CA ASP A 261 -9.90 -15.79 -1.46
C ASP A 261 -10.13 -15.10 -2.81
N ASN A 262 -11.12 -14.21 -2.90
CA ASN A 262 -11.36 -13.40 -4.12
C ASN A 262 -10.18 -12.45 -4.44
N ALA A 263 -9.57 -11.84 -3.43
CA ALA A 263 -8.39 -11.00 -3.64
C ALA A 263 -7.19 -11.85 -4.11
N MET A 264 -6.99 -13.03 -3.55
CA MET A 264 -5.94 -13.95 -3.96
C MET A 264 -6.19 -14.55 -5.35
N GLU A 265 -7.44 -14.79 -5.75
CA GLU A 265 -7.78 -15.21 -7.11
C GLU A 265 -7.29 -14.20 -8.16
N ILE A 266 -7.44 -12.91 -7.89
CA ILE A 266 -6.89 -11.84 -8.73
C ILE A 266 -5.35 -11.82 -8.70
N THR A 267 -4.74 -12.06 -7.54
CA THR A 267 -3.28 -12.22 -7.43
C THR A 267 -2.78 -13.42 -8.25
N ASN A 268 -3.47 -14.54 -8.18
CA ASN A 268 -3.16 -15.74 -8.98
C ASN A 268 -3.30 -15.47 -10.48
N TYR A 269 -4.25 -14.64 -10.90
CA TYR A 269 -4.32 -14.16 -12.26
C TYR A 269 -3.06 -13.35 -12.64
N PHE A 270 -2.57 -12.48 -11.77
CA PHE A 270 -1.31 -11.74 -12.01
C PHE A 270 -0.13 -12.70 -12.18
N ILE A 271 0.04 -13.63 -11.25
CA ILE A 271 1.12 -14.62 -11.29
C ILE A 271 1.04 -15.47 -12.57
N SER A 272 -0.15 -15.97 -12.93
CA SER A 272 -0.34 -16.74 -14.17
C SER A 272 0.07 -15.94 -15.42
N LYS A 273 -0.29 -14.66 -15.49
CA LYS A 273 0.08 -13.80 -16.64
C LYS A 273 1.58 -13.50 -16.69
N LEU A 274 2.22 -13.37 -15.53
CA LEU A 274 3.67 -13.20 -15.44
C LEU A 274 4.40 -14.48 -15.83
N ILE A 275 3.94 -15.65 -15.39
CA ILE A 275 4.49 -16.96 -15.79
C ILE A 275 4.35 -17.14 -17.30
N GLU A 276 3.15 -16.94 -17.88
CA GLU A 276 2.93 -17.00 -19.33
C GLU A 276 3.93 -16.10 -20.11
N TYR A 277 4.21 -14.92 -19.58
CA TYR A 277 5.18 -13.99 -20.19
C TYR A 277 6.63 -14.47 -20.04
N ILE A 278 7.01 -15.00 -18.88
CA ILE A 278 8.35 -15.50 -18.57
C ILE A 278 8.65 -16.77 -19.37
N ASP A 279 7.72 -17.71 -19.49
CA ASP A 279 7.90 -18.93 -20.26
C ASP A 279 8.18 -18.65 -21.74
N SER A 280 7.66 -17.52 -22.23
CA SER A 280 7.96 -17.00 -23.57
C SER A 280 9.26 -16.19 -23.65
N ASN A 281 9.88 -15.84 -22.50
CA ASN A 281 11.06 -15.01 -22.39
C ASN A 281 12.01 -15.58 -21.31
N ARG A 282 12.72 -16.66 -21.66
CA ARG A 282 13.50 -17.50 -20.73
C ARG A 282 14.64 -16.80 -19.96
N ASP A 283 14.97 -15.57 -20.33
CA ASP A 283 15.95 -14.71 -19.65
C ASP A 283 15.34 -13.91 -18.46
N ILE A 284 14.05 -14.06 -18.20
CA ILE A 284 13.33 -13.34 -17.14
C ILE A 284 13.07 -14.26 -15.94
N GLU A 285 13.24 -13.75 -14.73
CA GLU A 285 12.82 -14.36 -13.48
C GLU A 285 11.68 -13.56 -12.84
N LEU A 286 10.73 -14.25 -12.20
CA LEU A 286 9.72 -13.67 -11.34
C LEU A 286 10.15 -13.82 -9.89
N TRP A 287 10.19 -12.71 -9.18
CA TRP A 287 10.40 -12.66 -7.73
C TRP A 287 9.13 -12.12 -7.09
N ILE A 288 8.51 -12.88 -6.21
CA ILE A 288 7.28 -12.53 -5.49
C ILE A 288 7.66 -12.40 -4.01
N ALA A 289 7.59 -11.19 -3.48
CA ALA A 289 7.95 -10.93 -2.09
C ALA A 289 6.84 -10.23 -1.32
N SER A 290 6.79 -10.51 -0.02
CA SER A 290 6.14 -9.63 0.95
C SER A 290 7.16 -9.16 1.99
N SER A 291 7.10 -7.88 2.35
CA SER A 291 8.04 -7.29 3.32
C SER A 291 7.76 -7.74 4.77
N MET A 292 6.57 -8.23 5.02
CA MET A 292 6.04 -8.77 6.27
C MET A 292 4.72 -9.50 5.98
N GLY A 293 4.09 -10.10 6.98
CA GLY A 293 2.79 -10.76 6.84
C GLY A 293 1.72 -10.16 7.75
N GLN A 294 0.56 -10.84 7.80
CA GLN A 294 -0.52 -10.58 8.75
C GLN A 294 -0.92 -11.86 9.47
N ALA A 295 -1.46 -11.70 10.69
CA ALA A 295 -2.09 -12.76 11.46
C ALA A 295 -3.31 -12.21 12.21
N ALA A 296 -4.16 -13.10 12.71
CA ALA A 296 -5.35 -12.76 13.48
C ALA A 296 -5.03 -11.92 14.73
N VAL A 297 -5.85 -10.90 14.99
CA VAL A 297 -5.81 -10.09 16.21
C VAL A 297 -6.92 -10.54 17.13
N GLN A 298 -6.56 -11.08 18.31
CA GLN A 298 -7.54 -11.49 19.30
C GLN A 298 -8.26 -10.27 19.91
N ASN A 299 -9.56 -10.40 20.17
CA ASN A 299 -10.36 -9.35 20.81
C ASN A 299 -10.32 -7.99 20.11
N TYR A 300 -10.18 -7.96 18.79
CA TYR A 300 -10.23 -6.71 18.02
C TYR A 300 -11.59 -6.03 18.20
N LYS A 301 -11.63 -4.71 18.07
CA LYS A 301 -12.87 -3.95 18.20
C LYS A 301 -13.49 -3.69 16.83
N LYS A 302 -14.82 -3.90 16.71
CA LYS A 302 -15.56 -3.41 15.56
C LYS A 302 -15.52 -1.89 15.50
N GLU A 303 -15.41 -1.38 14.29
CA GLU A 303 -15.48 0.04 14.00
C GLU A 303 -16.72 0.29 13.14
N LEU A 304 -17.68 1.02 13.70
CA LEU A 304 -18.97 1.32 13.07
C LEU A 304 -18.97 2.70 12.44
N SER A 305 -18.21 3.62 13.01
CA SER A 305 -18.09 4.98 12.52
C SER A 305 -16.80 5.64 12.99
N TYR A 306 -16.42 6.71 12.32
CA TYR A 306 -15.34 7.59 12.73
C TYR A 306 -15.58 9.01 12.25
N TRP A 307 -14.95 9.99 12.90
CA TRP A 307 -14.93 11.38 12.45
C TRP A 307 -13.74 11.60 11.54
N HIS A 308 -14.02 12.03 10.32
CA HIS A 308 -13.04 12.35 9.29
C HIS A 308 -12.83 13.86 9.23
N ILE A 309 -11.58 14.29 9.09
CA ILE A 309 -11.27 15.68 8.74
C ILE A 309 -11.52 15.82 7.24
N GLU A 310 -12.69 16.42 6.87
CA GLU A 310 -13.08 16.62 5.47
C GLU A 310 -12.42 17.87 4.87
N ASP A 311 -12.20 18.90 5.72
CA ASP A 311 -11.48 20.13 5.36
C ASP A 311 -10.45 20.46 6.44
N MET A 312 -9.18 20.22 6.10
CA MET A 312 -8.04 20.42 6.99
C MET A 312 -7.88 21.90 7.40
N ASN A 313 -8.09 22.84 6.47
CA ASN A 313 -7.94 24.27 6.76
C ASN A 313 -9.02 24.75 7.74
N THR A 314 -10.25 24.35 7.51
CA THR A 314 -11.38 24.68 8.41
C THR A 314 -11.19 24.03 9.78
N PHE A 315 -10.75 22.75 9.83
CA PHE A 315 -10.47 22.06 11.08
C PHE A 315 -9.38 22.76 11.89
N LEU A 316 -8.21 23.02 11.28
CA LEU A 316 -7.08 23.67 11.97
C LEU A 316 -7.41 25.11 12.36
N SER A 317 -8.18 25.84 11.53
CA SER A 317 -8.60 27.20 11.87
C SER A 317 -9.50 27.22 13.11
N SER A 318 -10.47 26.29 13.19
CA SER A 318 -11.34 26.18 14.37
C SER A 318 -10.60 25.67 15.61
N LEU A 319 -9.56 24.85 15.43
CA LEU A 319 -8.72 24.37 16.52
C LEU A 319 -7.81 25.46 17.10
N CYS A 320 -7.31 26.37 16.23
CA CYS A 320 -6.40 27.44 16.60
C CYS A 320 -7.12 28.77 16.96
N ASP A 321 -8.43 28.84 16.76
CA ASP A 321 -9.25 30.07 16.89
C ASP A 321 -8.73 31.24 16.03
N GLU A 322 -8.19 30.91 14.84
CA GLU A 322 -7.74 31.88 13.84
C GLU A 322 -7.63 31.21 12.46
N LYS A 323 -7.55 32.03 11.41
CA LYS A 323 -7.40 31.54 10.04
C LYS A 323 -6.05 30.82 9.84
N VAL A 324 -6.10 29.54 9.53
CA VAL A 324 -4.94 28.70 9.20
C VAL A 324 -5.08 28.19 7.77
N ILE A 325 -4.03 28.35 6.96
CA ILE A 325 -3.98 27.82 5.59
C ILE A 325 -2.77 26.90 5.48
N VAL A 326 -3.02 25.64 5.15
CA VAL A 326 -1.99 24.62 4.97
C VAL A 326 -2.20 23.86 3.65
N LYS A 327 -1.14 23.22 3.16
CA LYS A 327 -1.24 22.26 2.06
C LYS A 327 -1.37 20.87 2.63
N GLU A 328 -2.53 20.25 2.49
CA GLU A 328 -2.75 18.88 2.92
C GLU A 328 -1.82 17.91 2.20
N LEU A 329 -1.27 16.95 2.94
CA LEU A 329 -0.45 15.85 2.44
C LEU A 329 -1.24 14.55 2.56
N PRO A 330 -1.23 13.69 1.52
CA PRO A 330 -1.89 12.39 1.58
C PRO A 330 -1.37 11.54 2.72
N GLN A 331 -2.28 11.01 3.51
CA GLN A 331 -2.00 10.12 4.63
C GLN A 331 -3.04 9.00 4.68
N MET A 332 -2.77 7.94 5.42
CA MET A 332 -3.69 6.85 5.66
C MET A 332 -4.40 7.06 7.00
N ILE A 333 -5.73 7.16 7.00
CA ILE A 333 -6.53 7.30 8.22
C ILE A 333 -6.18 6.16 9.21
N PRO A 334 -6.00 6.48 10.51
CA PRO A 334 -6.34 7.73 11.21
C PRO A 334 -5.25 8.81 11.23
N HIS A 335 -4.26 8.75 10.35
CA HIS A 335 -3.22 9.76 10.27
C HIS A 335 -3.63 10.87 9.30
N TYR A 336 -3.23 12.10 9.64
CA TYR A 336 -3.43 13.29 8.86
C TYR A 336 -2.12 14.07 8.77
N GLY A 337 -1.84 14.67 7.64
CA GLY A 337 -0.60 15.40 7.43
C GLY A 337 -0.79 16.66 6.62
N PHE A 338 0.07 17.64 6.83
CA PHE A 338 0.09 18.86 6.04
C PHE A 338 1.48 19.50 5.99
N GLN A 339 1.63 20.39 5.03
CA GLN A 339 2.80 21.24 4.86
C GLN A 339 2.42 22.70 5.12
N SER A 340 3.27 23.44 5.85
CA SER A 340 3.15 24.87 6.11
C SER A 340 4.50 25.49 6.45
N ASP A 341 4.52 26.79 6.77
CA ASP A 341 5.69 27.44 7.34
C ASP A 341 5.97 27.00 8.79
N TYR A 342 7.17 27.29 9.26
CA TYR A 342 7.64 26.86 10.58
C TYR A 342 6.80 27.41 11.73
N GLU A 343 6.41 28.69 11.69
CA GLU A 343 5.65 29.32 12.78
C GLU A 343 4.24 28.74 12.89
N THR A 344 3.58 28.52 11.76
CA THR A 344 2.28 27.84 11.70
C THR A 344 2.37 26.43 12.29
N ILE A 345 3.41 25.65 11.92
CA ILE A 345 3.60 24.30 12.48
C ILE A 345 3.84 24.36 13.98
N LYS A 346 4.71 25.24 14.45
CA LYS A 346 5.02 25.43 15.89
C LYS A 346 3.75 25.75 16.68
N LYS A 347 2.92 26.65 16.15
CA LYS A 347 1.64 27.03 16.75
C LYS A 347 0.67 25.86 16.84
N ILE A 348 0.44 25.13 15.74
CA ILE A 348 -0.46 23.97 15.72
C ILE A 348 0.03 22.88 16.68
N VAL A 349 1.33 22.62 16.73
CA VAL A 349 1.94 21.70 17.72
C VAL A 349 1.64 22.13 19.15
N HIS A 350 1.76 23.42 19.45
CA HIS A 350 1.44 23.95 20.79
C HIS A 350 -0.04 23.74 21.12
N VAL A 351 -0.93 24.05 20.18
CA VAL A 351 -2.37 23.87 20.37
C VAL A 351 -2.71 22.40 20.59
N ILE A 352 -2.26 21.47 19.72
CA ILE A 352 -2.53 20.03 19.85
C ILE A 352 -2.08 19.50 21.23
N LYS A 353 -0.92 19.92 21.74
CA LYS A 353 -0.42 19.50 23.07
C LYS A 353 -1.28 20.00 24.22
N ASN A 354 -1.98 21.12 24.06
CA ASN A 354 -2.81 21.75 25.07
C ASN A 354 -4.33 21.49 24.86
N ILE A 355 -4.71 20.60 23.98
CA ILE A 355 -6.09 20.14 23.83
C ILE A 355 -6.32 18.90 24.69
N GLU A 356 -7.45 18.89 25.39
CA GLU A 356 -8.07 17.71 25.99
C GLU A 356 -9.24 17.29 25.09
N THR A 357 -9.30 16.01 24.76
CA THR A 357 -10.32 15.44 23.87
C THR A 357 -10.56 13.97 24.20
N ASN A 358 -11.76 13.49 23.92
CA ASN A 358 -12.07 12.07 23.98
C ASN A 358 -11.59 11.26 22.74
N ALA A 359 -11.00 11.94 21.75
CA ALA A 359 -10.30 11.31 20.64
C ALA A 359 -8.82 11.03 20.97
N GLN A 360 -8.18 10.12 20.21
CA GLN A 360 -6.73 9.97 20.28
C GLN A 360 -6.08 10.99 19.32
N LEU A 361 -5.71 12.15 19.85
CA LEU A 361 -5.05 13.22 19.08
C LEU A 361 -3.58 13.35 19.52
N ASN A 362 -2.65 12.87 18.68
CA ASN A 362 -1.24 12.84 19.00
C ASN A 362 -0.37 13.23 17.81
N ILE A 363 0.70 13.99 18.06
CA ILE A 363 1.71 14.30 17.04
C ILE A 363 2.51 13.03 16.75
N ARG A 364 2.61 12.65 15.48
CA ARG A 364 3.35 11.49 15.01
C ARG A 364 4.75 11.86 14.50
N SER A 365 4.81 12.80 13.58
CA SER A 365 6.08 13.32 13.07
C SER A 365 6.02 14.83 12.82
N LYS A 366 7.17 15.48 12.90
CA LYS A 366 7.32 16.92 12.72
C LYS A 366 8.66 17.23 12.07
N THR A 367 8.62 18.07 11.02
CA THR A 367 9.81 18.73 10.45
C THR A 367 9.66 20.25 10.55
N LEU A 368 10.54 21.00 9.88
CA LEU A 368 10.41 22.46 9.79
C LEU A 368 9.20 22.89 8.97
N THR A 369 8.76 22.06 8.00
CA THR A 369 7.73 22.42 7.02
C THR A 369 6.59 21.43 6.95
N THR A 370 6.61 20.33 7.69
CA THR A 370 5.56 19.30 7.68
C THR A 370 5.17 18.87 9.08
N LEU A 371 3.90 18.53 9.27
CA LEU A 371 3.38 17.92 10.48
C LEU A 371 2.48 16.74 10.10
N THR A 372 2.67 15.61 10.78
CA THR A 372 1.76 14.47 10.73
C THR A 372 1.26 14.18 12.14
N PHE A 373 -0.03 13.97 12.29
CA PHE A 373 -0.68 13.66 13.57
C PHE A 373 -1.68 12.52 13.41
N ASN A 374 -1.91 11.79 14.50
CA ASN A 374 -2.96 10.80 14.60
C ASN A 374 -4.24 11.48 15.13
N PHE A 375 -5.38 11.16 14.52
CA PHE A 375 -6.70 11.57 14.98
C PHE A 375 -7.63 10.36 14.88
N ASP A 376 -7.56 9.49 15.89
CA ASP A 376 -8.40 8.29 15.94
C ASP A 376 -9.66 8.58 16.76
N THR A 377 -10.79 8.38 16.12
CA THR A 377 -12.14 8.71 16.62
C THR A 377 -13.10 7.53 16.46
N ALA A 378 -12.57 6.30 16.35
CA ALA A 378 -13.39 5.12 16.14
C ALA A 378 -14.52 5.00 17.18
N ASN A 379 -15.76 4.85 16.69
CA ASN A 379 -16.99 4.70 17.49
C ASN A 379 -17.34 5.86 18.44
N ILE A 380 -16.68 7.03 18.32
CA ILE A 380 -17.03 8.20 19.15
C ILE A 380 -18.29 8.87 18.56
N LYS A 381 -19.41 8.82 19.30
CA LYS A 381 -20.66 9.46 18.88
C LYS A 381 -20.61 10.97 18.91
N LYS A 382 -20.01 11.55 19.95
CA LYS A 382 -19.86 13.00 20.14
C LYS A 382 -18.44 13.32 20.52
N LEU A 383 -17.78 14.13 19.70
CA LEU A 383 -16.45 14.64 19.99
C LEU A 383 -16.50 15.78 21.00
N THR A 384 -15.54 15.82 21.88
CA THR A 384 -15.34 16.91 22.85
C THR A 384 -13.91 17.41 22.77
N PHE A 385 -13.76 18.73 22.79
CA PHE A 385 -12.45 19.38 22.79
C PHE A 385 -12.47 20.52 23.82
N THR A 386 -11.46 20.56 24.66
CA THR A 386 -11.29 21.62 25.67
C THR A 386 -9.84 22.11 25.62
N ASN A 387 -9.68 23.42 25.59
CA ASN A 387 -8.35 24.03 25.71
C ASN A 387 -7.93 24.00 27.17
N LYS A 388 -6.87 23.26 27.52
CA LYS A 388 -6.37 23.09 28.88
C LYS A 388 -5.87 24.38 29.54
N LEU A 389 -5.41 25.34 28.72
CA LEU A 389 -4.89 26.61 29.23
C LEU A 389 -5.99 27.60 29.65
N THR A 390 -7.13 27.53 28.93
CA THR A 390 -8.23 28.48 29.15
C THR A 390 -9.50 27.84 29.73
N ASN A 391 -9.54 26.52 29.86
CA ASN A 391 -10.71 25.72 30.23
C ASN A 391 -11.95 25.95 29.35
N LYS A 392 -11.76 26.48 28.13
CA LYS A 392 -12.85 26.72 27.19
C LYS A 392 -13.10 25.48 26.33
N SER A 393 -14.38 25.10 26.19
CA SER A 393 -14.80 24.11 25.20
C SER A 393 -14.67 24.69 23.80
N LEU A 394 -14.16 23.90 22.87
CA LEU A 394 -13.98 24.25 21.46
C LEU A 394 -15.02 23.53 20.61
N TYR A 395 -15.61 24.24 19.67
CA TYR A 395 -16.49 23.70 18.65
C TYR A 395 -15.72 23.61 17.33
N LEU A 396 -15.32 22.41 16.95
CA LEU A 396 -14.51 22.22 15.75
C LEU A 396 -15.39 22.02 14.51
N SER A 397 -14.99 22.68 13.44
CA SER A 397 -15.58 22.57 12.11
C SER A 397 -14.68 21.76 11.16
N GLY A 398 -15.12 21.49 9.93
CA GLY A 398 -14.35 20.72 8.96
C GLY A 398 -14.33 19.22 9.22
N LEU A 399 -15.17 18.73 10.12
CA LEU A 399 -15.31 17.33 10.52
C LEU A 399 -16.60 16.72 9.97
N LYS A 400 -16.53 15.44 9.57
CA LYS A 400 -17.68 14.66 9.11
C LYS A 400 -17.68 13.29 9.76
N ASN A 401 -18.81 12.87 10.34
CA ASN A 401 -18.98 11.51 10.82
C ASN A 401 -19.22 10.56 9.64
N ILE A 402 -18.40 9.54 9.52
CA ILE A 402 -18.46 8.52 8.47
C ILE A 402 -18.89 7.20 9.09
N THR A 403 -19.97 6.60 8.57
CA THR A 403 -20.38 5.25 8.92
C THR A 403 -19.58 4.25 8.09
N ILE A 404 -19.11 3.18 8.72
CA ILE A 404 -18.36 2.10 8.04
C ILE A 404 -19.37 1.03 7.65
N ASP A 405 -19.61 0.87 6.35
CA ASP A 405 -20.65 -0.03 5.84
C ASP A 405 -20.33 -1.51 6.11
N GLU A 406 -19.05 -1.87 6.13
CA GLU A 406 -18.59 -3.23 6.44
C GLU A 406 -18.64 -3.57 7.93
N GLU A 407 -18.87 -2.60 8.80
CA GLU A 407 -18.95 -2.77 10.27
C GLU A 407 -17.80 -3.59 10.86
N THR A 408 -16.58 -3.39 10.35
CA THR A 408 -15.42 -4.16 10.76
C THR A 408 -14.27 -3.26 11.21
N GLY A 409 -13.52 -3.75 12.19
CA GLY A 409 -12.21 -3.22 12.56
C GLY A 409 -11.08 -3.95 11.88
N SER A 410 -9.86 -3.81 12.38
CA SER A 410 -8.71 -4.57 11.91
C SER A 410 -8.68 -5.94 12.57
N SER A 411 -9.30 -6.94 11.92
CA SER A 411 -9.37 -8.32 12.42
C SER A 411 -8.02 -9.07 12.27
N ALA A 412 -7.13 -8.61 11.39
CA ALA A 412 -5.74 -9.08 11.29
C ALA A 412 -4.78 -7.91 11.27
N TYR A 413 -3.55 -8.13 11.72
CA TYR A 413 -2.51 -7.11 11.78
C TYR A 413 -1.11 -7.69 11.55
N HIS A 414 -0.14 -6.83 11.39
CA HIS A 414 1.21 -7.09 10.92
C HIS A 414 1.98 -8.09 11.80
N ILE A 415 2.69 -9.01 11.15
CA ILE A 415 3.69 -9.90 11.75
C ILE A 415 5.00 -9.80 10.96
N PRO A 416 6.17 -10.01 11.59
CA PRO A 416 7.47 -9.83 10.91
C PRO A 416 7.76 -10.87 9.82
N LYS A 417 7.07 -12.02 9.82
CA LYS A 417 7.27 -13.09 8.83
C LYS A 417 6.61 -12.76 7.51
N GLY A 418 7.40 -12.77 6.44
CA GLY A 418 6.96 -12.60 5.06
C GLY A 418 7.37 -13.79 4.18
N ILE A 419 7.33 -13.60 2.87
CA ILE A 419 7.65 -14.61 1.85
C ILE A 419 8.55 -14.05 0.77
N LEU A 420 9.35 -14.95 0.16
CA LEU A 420 10.00 -14.74 -1.12
C LEU A 420 9.86 -16.03 -1.95
N TYR A 421 9.12 -15.96 -3.05
CA TYR A 421 9.00 -17.01 -4.06
C TYR A 421 9.67 -16.57 -5.34
N ARG A 422 10.47 -17.44 -5.96
CA ARG A 422 11.20 -17.16 -7.20
C ARG A 422 10.87 -18.21 -8.25
N TYR A 423 10.54 -17.77 -9.45
CA TYR A 423 10.18 -18.60 -10.61
C TYR A 423 11.01 -18.20 -11.83
N GLY A 424 11.46 -19.16 -12.61
CA GLY A 424 12.23 -18.97 -13.84
C GLY A 424 13.18 -20.11 -14.10
N ASN A 425 13.96 -20.01 -15.18
CA ASN A 425 14.95 -21.02 -15.53
C ASN A 425 16.21 -20.86 -14.67
N ASP A 426 16.75 -22.00 -14.20
CA ASP A 426 18.03 -22.07 -13.46
C ASP A 426 18.09 -21.20 -12.20
N ILE A 427 16.97 -21.09 -11.47
CA ILE A 427 16.96 -20.40 -10.18
C ILE A 427 17.72 -21.23 -9.15
N GLN A 428 18.81 -20.65 -8.64
CA GLN A 428 19.61 -21.25 -7.58
C GLN A 428 19.04 -20.94 -6.21
N GLU A 429 19.27 -21.82 -5.24
CA GLU A 429 18.98 -21.56 -3.83
C GLU A 429 19.76 -20.33 -3.34
N ILE A 430 19.20 -19.62 -2.34
CA ILE A 430 19.91 -18.54 -1.68
C ILE A 430 21.00 -19.13 -0.78
N GLU A 431 22.20 -18.59 -0.92
CA GLU A 431 23.35 -19.05 -0.12
C GLU A 431 23.08 -18.86 1.39
N ASN A 432 23.51 -19.82 2.20
CA ASN A 432 23.34 -19.82 3.65
C ASN A 432 23.91 -18.57 4.35
N LYS A 433 24.89 -17.89 3.74
CA LYS A 433 25.44 -16.62 4.28
C LYS A 433 24.42 -15.49 4.40
N TYR A 434 23.31 -15.57 3.65
CA TYR A 434 22.21 -14.59 3.69
C TYR A 434 21.13 -14.95 4.70
N LEU A 435 21.10 -16.19 5.20
CA LEU A 435 20.09 -16.66 6.13
C LEU A 435 20.50 -16.36 7.58
N ASP A 436 19.51 -16.13 8.44
CA ASP A 436 19.74 -16.04 9.88
C ASP A 436 19.92 -17.43 10.52
N SER A 437 20.19 -17.48 11.82
CA SER A 437 20.39 -18.74 12.58
C SER A 437 19.16 -19.67 12.58
N ASN A 438 17.99 -19.18 12.23
CA ASN A 438 16.74 -19.93 12.15
C ASN A 438 16.38 -20.33 10.71
N GLY A 439 17.24 -20.02 9.73
CA GLY A 439 17.01 -20.29 8.32
C GLY A 439 16.08 -19.31 7.62
N PHE A 440 15.73 -18.19 8.25
CA PHE A 440 14.96 -17.11 7.60
C PHE A 440 15.88 -16.19 6.82
N LEU A 441 15.38 -15.66 5.71
CA LEU A 441 16.01 -14.60 4.95
C LEU A 441 15.63 -13.24 5.53
N PRO A 442 16.54 -12.47 6.16
CA PRO A 442 16.27 -11.10 6.55
C PRO A 442 15.90 -10.23 5.34
N THR A 443 14.82 -9.48 5.43
CA THR A 443 14.27 -8.70 4.30
C THR A 443 15.26 -7.66 3.76
N ASN A 444 16.14 -7.10 4.60
CA ASN A 444 17.20 -6.17 4.18
C ASN A 444 18.29 -6.84 3.31
N LYS A 445 18.36 -8.19 3.25
CA LYS A 445 19.31 -8.91 2.38
C LYS A 445 18.81 -9.08 0.94
N ILE A 446 17.52 -8.94 0.69
CA ILE A 446 16.92 -9.10 -0.65
C ILE A 446 17.57 -8.16 -1.67
N ARG A 447 17.83 -6.90 -1.29
CA ARG A 447 18.50 -5.93 -2.15
C ARG A 447 19.88 -6.39 -2.60
N GLU A 448 20.70 -6.85 -1.66
CA GLU A 448 22.07 -7.34 -1.93
C GLU A 448 22.05 -8.52 -2.91
N ILE A 449 21.15 -9.47 -2.70
CA ILE A 449 21.01 -10.65 -3.57
C ILE A 449 20.63 -10.23 -4.99
N ILE A 450 19.67 -9.32 -5.16
CA ILE A 450 19.27 -8.82 -6.48
C ILE A 450 20.44 -8.10 -7.17
N ILE A 451 21.17 -7.24 -6.45
CA ILE A 451 22.32 -6.49 -7.00
C ILE A 451 23.43 -7.43 -7.45
N ASN A 452 23.76 -8.43 -6.63
CA ASN A 452 24.80 -9.41 -6.96
C ASN A 452 24.43 -10.21 -8.22
N LYS A 453 23.15 -10.57 -8.37
CA LYS A 453 22.66 -11.28 -9.57
C LYS A 453 22.84 -10.47 -10.87
N PHE A 454 22.83 -9.16 -10.80
CA PHE A 454 23.15 -8.28 -11.94
C PHE A 454 24.65 -8.00 -12.08
N ALA A 455 25.46 -8.31 -11.07
CA ALA A 455 26.93 -8.13 -11.10
C ALA A 455 27.68 -9.35 -11.66
N GLU A 456 27.05 -10.53 -11.62
CA GLU A 456 27.58 -11.78 -12.22
C GLU A 456 27.47 -11.68 -13.76
N LYS A 457 28.41 -10.94 -14.37
CA LYS A 457 28.58 -10.83 -15.83
C LYS A 457 29.77 -11.64 -16.31
#